data_49a945660b5bb79e2d12e02cebb2ee92
#
_entry.id   49a945660b5bb79e2d12e02cebb2ee92
#
_cell.length_a   1.000
_cell.length_b   1.000
_cell.length_c   1.000
_cell.angle_alpha   90.00
_cell.angle_beta   90.00
_cell.angle_gamma   90.00
#
_symmetry.space_group_name_H-M   'P 1'
#
loop_
_entity.id
_entity.type
_entity.pdbx_description
1 polymer ?
#
loop_
_entity_poly.entity_id
_entity_poly.type
_entity_poly.pdbx_seq_one_letter_code
_entity_poly.pdbx_strand_id
1 'polypeptide(L)'
;MSSNGKKIFISGHNGLVGRALMKLYSGKPEWQIITRTKAELDLRDPQATDAFFAAERPEYVILAAATVGGIKASYTHPVDFLLNNLQIQNAVLSASHRFDVKKLLVLGSTCIYPKVVEMPIREDSLMTGPMEETNAPYGVAKIAGIKLCQGYRHQHGKDFICGMPANLYGPFDNFDPEHSHVLPSLIRRFHEAKLTNAPWVTLWGSGKPTREFLFVDDLAEACAFLLDHYSGMDIVNIGTGAEISIRDAAEIIRGIIGYTGEIRWDTNQPDGNPRRLLDVSRLSNLGWKAGTNFREGVEKTYRWFLENRATARV
;
A
#
# COMPACT_ATOMS: atom_id res chain seq x y z
N MET A 1 -30.37 24.79 0.51
CA MET A 1 -30.21 23.51 1.22
C MET A 1 -28.74 23.15 1.11
N SER A 2 -27.96 23.32 2.18
CA SER A 2 -26.56 22.90 2.18
C SER A 2 -26.52 21.37 2.09
N SER A 3 -26.12 20.82 0.97
CA SER A 3 -25.82 19.40 0.88
C SER A 3 -24.70 19.12 1.87
N ASN A 4 -25.02 18.57 3.03
CA ASN A 4 -24.00 18.01 3.92
C ASN A 4 -23.31 16.88 3.12
N GLY A 5 -22.14 17.16 2.54
CA GLY A 5 -21.38 16.16 1.80
C GLY A 5 -21.06 14.96 2.70
N LYS A 6 -20.92 13.78 2.11
CA LYS A 6 -20.53 12.55 2.82
C LYS A 6 -19.16 12.76 3.47
N LYS A 7 -19.05 12.59 4.78
CA LYS A 7 -17.77 12.76 5.51
C LYS A 7 -16.90 11.51 5.39
N ILE A 8 -15.68 11.66 4.87
CA ILE A 8 -14.71 10.58 4.78
C ILE A 8 -13.44 10.93 5.56
N PHE A 9 -13.03 10.07 6.49
CA PHE A 9 -11.74 10.17 7.16
C PHE A 9 -10.70 9.32 6.41
N ILE A 10 -9.66 9.98 5.89
CA ILE A 10 -8.52 9.33 5.26
C ILE A 10 -7.33 9.42 6.21
N SER A 11 -7.03 8.33 6.91
CA SER A 11 -5.88 8.26 7.79
C SER A 11 -4.59 8.00 6.99
N GLY A 12 -3.47 8.60 7.42
CA GLY A 12 -2.21 8.45 6.69
C GLY A 12 -2.14 9.26 5.39
N HIS A 13 -2.87 10.37 5.30
CA HIS A 13 -3.02 11.23 4.11
C HIS A 13 -1.71 11.78 3.55
N ASN A 14 -0.61 11.80 4.33
CA ASN A 14 0.72 12.25 3.88
C ASN A 14 1.58 11.14 3.27
N GLY A 15 1.14 9.87 3.35
CA GLY A 15 1.82 8.74 2.73
C GLY A 15 1.49 8.58 1.24
N LEU A 16 2.19 7.64 0.57
CA LEU A 16 1.97 7.28 -0.84
C LEU A 16 0.48 7.07 -1.15
N VAL A 17 -0.17 6.16 -0.45
CA VAL A 17 -1.60 5.84 -0.64
C VAL A 17 -2.51 7.00 -0.27
N GLY A 18 -2.24 7.63 0.88
CA GLY A 18 -3.05 8.75 1.36
C GLY A 18 -3.07 9.92 0.39
N ARG A 19 -1.93 10.27 -0.23
CA ARG A 19 -1.83 11.32 -1.24
C ARG A 19 -2.65 11.01 -2.50
N ALA A 20 -2.63 9.77 -2.97
CA ALA A 20 -3.44 9.35 -4.11
C ALA A 20 -4.95 9.40 -3.78
N LEU A 21 -5.34 8.96 -2.58
CA LEU A 21 -6.73 9.09 -2.10
C LEU A 21 -7.15 10.56 -2.00
N MET A 22 -6.30 11.44 -1.44
CA MET A 22 -6.57 12.87 -1.36
C MET A 22 -6.79 13.48 -2.74
N LYS A 23 -5.94 13.14 -3.72
CA LYS A 23 -6.07 13.57 -5.12
C LYS A 23 -7.40 13.14 -5.71
N LEU A 24 -7.78 11.86 -5.52
CA LEU A 24 -9.03 11.30 -6.04
C LEU A 24 -10.27 11.99 -5.44
N TYR A 25 -10.32 12.09 -4.11
CA TYR A 25 -11.49 12.62 -3.41
C TYR A 25 -11.60 14.14 -3.50
N SER A 26 -10.50 14.88 -3.70
CA SER A 26 -10.53 16.33 -3.95
C SER A 26 -11.27 16.70 -5.24
N GLY A 27 -11.35 15.77 -6.22
CA GLY A 27 -12.14 15.94 -7.44
C GLY A 27 -13.64 15.59 -7.31
N LYS A 28 -14.10 15.21 -6.10
CA LYS A 28 -15.47 14.73 -5.84
C LYS A 28 -16.18 15.67 -4.86
N PRO A 29 -16.93 16.67 -5.33
CA PRO A 29 -17.51 17.72 -4.47
C PRO A 29 -18.54 17.21 -3.46
N GLU A 30 -19.11 16.02 -3.66
CA GLU A 30 -20.03 15.36 -2.75
C GLU A 30 -19.35 14.80 -1.49
N TRP A 31 -18.00 14.84 -1.41
CA TRP A 31 -17.23 14.31 -0.30
C TRP A 31 -16.59 15.44 0.51
N GLN A 32 -16.80 15.43 1.82
CA GLN A 32 -16.03 16.22 2.77
C GLN A 32 -14.89 15.39 3.33
N ILE A 33 -13.66 15.71 2.92
CA ILE A 33 -12.45 14.98 3.34
C ILE A 33 -12.01 15.47 4.72
N ILE A 34 -11.80 14.54 5.64
CA ILE A 34 -11.23 14.79 6.97
C ILE A 34 -9.88 14.10 7.05
N THR A 35 -8.87 14.83 7.49
CA THR A 35 -7.52 14.29 7.71
C THR A 35 -6.94 14.85 9.00
N ARG A 36 -5.97 14.15 9.59
CA ARG A 36 -5.11 14.64 10.69
C ARG A 36 -3.71 14.12 10.47
N THR A 37 -2.73 14.94 10.72
CA THR A 37 -1.33 14.52 10.82
C THR A 37 -1.11 13.72 12.10
N LYS A 38 -0.02 12.96 12.19
CA LYS A 38 0.32 12.24 13.41
C LYS A 38 0.52 13.16 14.63
N ALA A 39 0.98 14.40 14.40
CA ALA A 39 1.15 15.39 15.47
C ALA A 39 -0.19 15.92 15.99
N GLU A 40 -1.23 16.01 15.14
CA GLU A 40 -2.59 16.43 15.53
C GLU A 40 -3.40 15.27 16.12
N LEU A 41 -3.17 14.05 15.66
CA LEU A 41 -3.87 12.85 16.12
C LEU A 41 -2.96 11.63 15.98
N ASP A 42 -2.42 11.18 17.10
CA ASP A 42 -1.75 9.88 17.15
C ASP A 42 -2.79 8.76 17.30
N LEU A 43 -3.04 8.05 16.20
CA LEU A 43 -4.03 6.95 16.17
C LEU A 43 -3.66 5.75 17.07
N ARG A 44 -2.48 5.75 17.71
CA ARG A 44 -2.11 4.77 18.71
C ARG A 44 -2.74 5.08 20.08
N ASP A 45 -3.19 6.31 20.29
CA ASP A 45 -3.92 6.74 21.47
C ASP A 45 -5.43 6.51 21.26
N PRO A 46 -6.06 5.54 21.94
CA PRO A 46 -7.46 5.25 21.78
C PRO A 46 -8.37 6.38 22.31
N GLN A 47 -7.95 7.13 23.32
CA GLN A 47 -8.75 8.21 23.89
C GLN A 47 -8.77 9.41 22.92
N ALA A 48 -7.61 9.80 22.38
CA ALA A 48 -7.54 10.83 21.36
C ALA A 48 -8.31 10.45 20.09
N THR A 49 -8.24 9.17 19.68
CA THR A 49 -8.99 8.65 18.53
C THR A 49 -10.49 8.72 18.79
N ASP A 50 -10.96 8.30 19.96
CA ASP A 50 -12.37 8.39 20.33
C ASP A 50 -12.88 9.85 20.35
N ALA A 51 -12.12 10.76 20.94
CA ALA A 51 -12.47 12.20 21.00
C ALA A 51 -12.58 12.79 19.57
N PHE A 52 -11.67 12.42 18.68
CA PHE A 52 -11.72 12.82 17.28
C PHE A 52 -12.96 12.28 16.57
N PHE A 53 -13.29 11.00 16.70
CA PHE A 53 -14.47 10.40 16.07
C PHE A 53 -15.78 10.99 16.65
N ALA A 54 -15.81 11.30 17.95
CA ALA A 54 -16.94 11.96 18.59
C ALA A 54 -17.20 13.35 18.02
N ALA A 55 -16.14 14.12 17.77
CA ALA A 55 -16.21 15.49 17.25
C ALA A 55 -16.53 15.53 15.75
N GLU A 56 -15.78 14.78 14.94
CA GLU A 56 -15.86 14.87 13.48
C GLU A 56 -16.99 14.02 12.89
N ARG A 57 -17.36 12.91 13.54
CA ARG A 57 -18.42 11.99 13.06
C ARG A 57 -18.24 11.57 11.59
N PRO A 58 -17.09 10.97 11.21
CA PRO A 58 -16.92 10.49 9.84
C PRO A 58 -17.93 9.38 9.52
N GLU A 59 -18.51 9.44 8.33
CA GLU A 59 -19.43 8.40 7.84
C GLU A 59 -18.68 7.25 7.18
N TYR A 60 -17.56 7.57 6.55
CA TYR A 60 -16.68 6.63 5.84
C TYR A 60 -15.26 6.78 6.36
N VAL A 61 -14.54 5.66 6.40
CA VAL A 61 -13.13 5.64 6.85
C VAL A 61 -12.30 4.80 5.89
N ILE A 62 -11.16 5.34 5.48
CA ILE A 62 -10.09 4.55 4.84
C ILE A 62 -8.89 4.53 5.77
N LEU A 63 -8.58 3.37 6.31
CA LEU A 63 -7.42 3.17 7.18
C LEU A 63 -6.20 2.82 6.32
N ALA A 64 -5.50 3.87 5.89
CA ALA A 64 -4.23 3.76 5.17
C ALA A 64 -3.01 4.08 6.07
N ALA A 65 -3.23 4.58 7.28
CA ALA A 65 -2.16 4.80 8.26
C ALA A 65 -1.62 3.46 8.76
N ALA A 66 -0.30 3.31 8.69
CA ALA A 66 0.42 2.15 9.22
C ALA A 66 1.90 2.50 9.44
N THR A 67 2.58 1.75 10.32
CA THR A 67 4.04 1.69 10.37
C THR A 67 4.48 0.70 9.29
N VAL A 68 5.09 1.20 8.23
CA VAL A 68 5.52 0.43 7.06
C VAL A 68 6.97 0.74 6.71
N GLY A 69 7.64 -0.18 6.01
CA GLY A 69 9.00 -0.01 5.53
C GLY A 69 9.47 -1.22 4.75
N GLY A 70 10.68 -1.15 4.20
CA GLY A 70 11.32 -2.28 3.52
C GLY A 70 11.66 -3.43 4.48
N ILE A 71 12.10 -4.56 3.93
CA ILE A 71 12.44 -5.79 4.67
C ILE A 71 13.44 -5.50 5.81
N LYS A 72 14.50 -4.72 5.54
CA LYS A 72 15.51 -4.34 6.55
C LYS A 72 14.87 -3.64 7.76
N ALA A 73 13.97 -2.67 7.51
CA ALA A 73 13.30 -1.92 8.58
C ALA A 73 12.39 -2.82 9.42
N SER A 74 11.60 -3.69 8.80
CA SER A 74 10.73 -4.65 9.50
C SER A 74 11.53 -5.65 10.33
N TYR A 75 12.65 -6.13 9.81
CA TYR A 75 13.54 -7.05 10.51
C TYR A 75 14.25 -6.39 11.71
N THR A 76 14.64 -5.11 11.56
CA THR A 76 15.37 -4.37 12.61
C THR A 76 14.45 -3.86 13.73
N HIS A 77 13.20 -3.53 13.42
CA HIS A 77 12.23 -2.96 14.35
C HIS A 77 10.92 -3.78 14.46
N PRO A 78 11.00 -5.09 14.76
CA PRO A 78 9.82 -5.97 14.71
C PRO A 78 8.72 -5.57 15.69
N VAL A 79 9.09 -5.07 16.89
CA VAL A 79 8.14 -4.60 17.91
C VAL A 79 7.34 -3.39 17.39
N ASP A 80 8.00 -2.43 16.77
CA ASP A 80 7.35 -1.22 16.26
C ASP A 80 6.36 -1.56 15.12
N PHE A 81 6.76 -2.47 14.22
CA PHE A 81 5.90 -2.92 13.13
C PHE A 81 4.70 -3.74 13.62
N LEU A 82 4.84 -4.50 14.68
CA LEU A 82 3.73 -5.25 15.28
C LEU A 82 2.84 -4.32 16.13
N LEU A 83 3.42 -3.70 17.15
CA LEU A 83 2.68 -2.99 18.20
C LEU A 83 1.98 -1.72 17.66
N ASN A 84 2.71 -0.87 16.92
CA ASN A 84 2.12 0.35 16.39
C ASN A 84 0.93 0.05 15.47
N ASN A 85 1.05 -0.96 14.59
CA ASN A 85 -0.05 -1.32 13.70
C ASN A 85 -1.25 -1.91 14.44
N LEU A 86 -1.02 -2.72 15.49
CA LEU A 86 -2.09 -3.22 16.37
C LEU A 86 -2.80 -2.07 17.08
N GLN A 87 -2.06 -1.12 17.65
CA GLN A 87 -2.65 0.02 18.35
C GLN A 87 -3.49 0.90 17.41
N ILE A 88 -2.94 1.27 16.23
CA ILE A 88 -3.64 2.08 15.24
C ILE A 88 -4.96 1.43 14.82
N GLN A 89 -4.91 0.18 14.38
CA GLN A 89 -6.12 -0.48 13.87
C GLN A 89 -7.13 -0.78 14.96
N ASN A 90 -6.70 -1.16 16.18
CA ASN A 90 -7.61 -1.37 17.29
C ASN A 90 -8.35 -0.08 17.67
N ALA A 91 -7.66 1.04 17.78
CA ALA A 91 -8.26 2.33 18.11
C ALA A 91 -9.25 2.77 17.02
N VAL A 92 -8.85 2.73 15.74
CA VAL A 92 -9.70 3.17 14.63
C VAL A 92 -10.92 2.27 14.44
N LEU A 93 -10.76 0.94 14.49
CA LEU A 93 -11.88 0.01 14.34
C LEU A 93 -12.89 0.13 15.50
N SER A 94 -12.39 0.24 16.74
CA SER A 94 -13.25 0.41 17.92
C SER A 94 -13.99 1.73 17.90
N ALA A 95 -13.33 2.83 17.56
CA ALA A 95 -13.97 4.14 17.40
C ALA A 95 -15.00 4.12 16.25
N SER A 96 -14.66 3.51 15.11
CA SER A 96 -15.57 3.37 13.97
C SER A 96 -16.85 2.61 14.34
N HIS A 97 -16.74 1.57 15.18
CA HIS A 97 -17.90 0.87 15.71
C HIS A 97 -18.70 1.75 16.69
N ARG A 98 -18.04 2.36 17.66
CA ARG A 98 -18.67 3.16 18.72
C ARG A 98 -19.41 4.37 18.18
N PHE A 99 -18.88 5.00 17.13
CA PHE A 99 -19.43 6.22 16.53
C PHE A 99 -20.19 5.99 15.23
N ASP A 100 -20.63 4.76 14.98
CA ASP A 100 -21.53 4.35 13.89
C ASP A 100 -21.04 4.73 12.49
N VAL A 101 -19.74 4.55 12.22
CA VAL A 101 -19.20 4.64 10.85
C VAL A 101 -19.99 3.69 9.95
N LYS A 102 -20.50 4.22 8.83
CA LYS A 102 -21.30 3.48 7.87
C LYS A 102 -20.48 2.40 7.16
N LYS A 103 -19.26 2.77 6.75
CA LYS A 103 -18.37 1.86 6.08
C LYS A 103 -16.91 2.19 6.34
N LEU A 104 -16.11 1.16 6.56
CA LEU A 104 -14.69 1.27 6.79
C LEU A 104 -13.92 0.32 5.87
N LEU A 105 -12.88 0.81 5.20
CA LEU A 105 -11.91 0.03 4.43
C LEU A 105 -10.57 0.00 5.15
N VAL A 106 -10.12 -1.19 5.53
CA VAL A 106 -8.76 -1.42 6.04
C VAL A 106 -7.87 -1.87 4.89
N LEU A 107 -6.73 -1.20 4.73
CA LEU A 107 -5.69 -1.66 3.82
C LEU A 107 -4.76 -2.64 4.53
N GLY A 108 -4.79 -3.87 4.03
CA GLY A 108 -3.86 -4.93 4.39
C GLY A 108 -2.56 -4.86 3.60
N SER A 109 -1.99 -6.03 3.32
CA SER A 109 -0.78 -6.20 2.51
C SER A 109 -0.65 -7.65 2.06
N THR A 110 0.05 -7.92 0.98
CA THR A 110 0.40 -9.28 0.54
C THR A 110 1.31 -10.03 1.51
N CYS A 111 1.93 -9.34 2.47
CA CYS A 111 2.75 -9.97 3.53
C CYS A 111 1.95 -10.91 4.46
N ILE A 112 0.61 -10.85 4.43
CA ILE A 112 -0.27 -11.75 5.19
C ILE A 112 -0.31 -13.18 4.66
N TYR A 113 0.08 -13.38 3.41
CA TYR A 113 0.03 -14.69 2.77
C TYR A 113 1.26 -15.54 3.11
N PRO A 114 1.12 -16.86 3.09
CA PRO A 114 2.24 -17.76 3.35
C PRO A 114 3.44 -17.51 2.43
N LYS A 115 4.64 -17.83 2.95
CA LYS A 115 5.88 -17.77 2.17
C LYS A 115 5.81 -18.71 0.97
N VAL A 116 5.33 -19.91 1.19
CA VAL A 116 5.08 -20.93 0.16
C VAL A 116 3.59 -21.04 -0.04
N VAL A 117 3.11 -20.65 -1.21
CA VAL A 117 1.70 -20.61 -1.57
C VAL A 117 1.57 -20.79 -3.08
N GLU A 118 0.45 -21.36 -3.52
CA GLU A 118 0.12 -21.49 -4.95
C GLU A 118 -0.04 -20.11 -5.61
N MET A 119 0.40 -20.01 -6.85
CA MET A 119 0.32 -18.77 -7.66
C MET A 119 -0.63 -18.95 -8.84
N PRO A 120 -1.50 -17.96 -9.09
CA PRO A 120 -1.66 -16.68 -8.37
C PRO A 120 -2.29 -16.87 -6.98
N ILE A 121 -1.92 -15.99 -6.03
CA ILE A 121 -2.32 -16.08 -4.61
C ILE A 121 -3.79 -15.71 -4.47
N ARG A 122 -4.59 -16.63 -4.00
CA ARG A 122 -6.02 -16.45 -3.72
C ARG A 122 -6.23 -15.94 -2.30
N GLU A 123 -7.36 -15.25 -2.08
CA GLU A 123 -7.72 -14.71 -0.76
C GLU A 123 -7.91 -15.80 0.31
N ASP A 124 -8.34 -16.99 -0.09
CA ASP A 124 -8.51 -18.16 0.80
C ASP A 124 -7.18 -18.79 1.25
N SER A 125 -6.06 -18.36 0.67
CA SER A 125 -4.72 -18.74 1.13
C SER A 125 -4.30 -18.07 2.44
N LEU A 126 -5.12 -17.16 2.99
CA LEU A 126 -4.86 -16.52 4.27
C LEU A 126 -4.76 -17.55 5.40
N MET A 127 -3.66 -17.55 6.16
CA MET A 127 -3.39 -18.43 7.31
C MET A 127 -3.27 -19.94 6.97
N THR A 128 -2.97 -20.31 5.73
CA THR A 128 -2.79 -21.72 5.32
C THR A 128 -1.37 -22.24 5.53
N GLY A 129 -0.42 -21.37 5.93
CA GLY A 129 0.96 -21.74 6.17
C GLY A 129 1.78 -20.62 6.83
N PRO A 130 3.06 -20.88 7.12
CA PRO A 130 3.95 -19.91 7.75
C PRO A 130 4.23 -18.71 6.82
N MET A 131 4.26 -17.52 7.39
CA MET A 131 4.63 -16.28 6.71
C MET A 131 6.15 -16.17 6.53
N GLU A 132 6.59 -15.22 5.69
CA GLU A 132 7.98 -14.82 5.61
C GLU A 132 8.43 -14.19 6.94
N GLU A 133 9.44 -14.77 7.60
CA GLU A 133 9.87 -14.39 8.95
C GLU A 133 10.24 -12.92 9.08
N THR A 134 10.90 -12.36 8.08
CA THR A 134 11.34 -10.95 8.08
C THR A 134 10.18 -9.95 8.12
N ASN A 135 9.00 -10.35 7.65
CA ASN A 135 7.78 -9.54 7.60
C ASN A 135 6.68 -10.06 8.54
N ALA A 136 6.92 -11.15 9.27
CA ALA A 136 5.89 -11.78 10.11
C ALA A 136 5.27 -10.82 11.14
N PRO A 137 6.03 -9.97 11.88
CA PRO A 137 5.44 -9.03 12.82
C PRO A 137 4.42 -8.09 12.17
N TYR A 138 4.75 -7.53 11.02
CA TYR A 138 3.83 -6.69 10.25
C TYR A 138 2.63 -7.49 9.72
N GLY A 139 2.88 -8.66 9.15
CA GLY A 139 1.84 -9.54 8.63
C GLY A 139 0.83 -9.97 9.71
N VAL A 140 1.32 -10.35 10.91
CA VAL A 140 0.46 -10.70 12.07
C VAL A 140 -0.42 -9.52 12.46
N ALA A 141 0.12 -8.31 12.55
CA ALA A 141 -0.69 -7.13 12.84
C ALA A 141 -1.80 -6.95 11.81
N LYS A 142 -1.49 -7.06 10.51
CA LYS A 142 -2.49 -6.93 9.45
C LYS A 142 -3.55 -8.03 9.48
N ILE A 143 -3.17 -9.28 9.78
CA ILE A 143 -4.12 -10.39 9.97
C ILE A 143 -5.06 -10.10 11.15
N ALA A 144 -4.54 -9.60 12.28
CA ALA A 144 -5.37 -9.20 13.42
C ALA A 144 -6.42 -8.15 13.02
N GLY A 145 -6.05 -7.13 12.23
CA GLY A 145 -6.99 -6.13 11.71
C GLY A 145 -8.07 -6.74 10.82
N ILE A 146 -7.71 -7.67 9.93
CA ILE A 146 -8.66 -8.42 9.10
C ILE A 146 -9.65 -9.19 9.98
N LYS A 147 -9.16 -9.92 10.98
CA LYS A 147 -10.01 -10.70 11.90
C LYS A 147 -10.93 -9.81 12.73
N LEU A 148 -10.46 -8.62 13.13
CA LEU A 148 -11.33 -7.62 13.79
C LEU A 148 -12.43 -7.11 12.86
N CYS A 149 -12.14 -6.78 11.61
CA CYS A 149 -13.17 -6.38 10.63
C CYS A 149 -14.23 -7.48 10.47
N GLN A 150 -13.77 -8.75 10.30
CA GLN A 150 -14.65 -9.91 10.21
C GLN A 150 -15.50 -10.08 11.47
N GLY A 151 -14.88 -9.93 12.65
CA GLY A 151 -15.56 -9.99 13.96
C GLY A 151 -16.63 -8.90 14.11
N TYR A 152 -16.32 -7.66 13.80
CA TYR A 152 -17.28 -6.56 13.86
C TYR A 152 -18.44 -6.74 12.89
N ARG A 153 -18.19 -7.28 11.70
CA ARG A 153 -19.25 -7.60 10.75
C ARG A 153 -20.14 -8.73 11.29
N HIS A 154 -19.56 -9.80 11.77
CA HIS A 154 -20.30 -10.96 12.28
C HIS A 154 -21.12 -10.64 13.54
N GLN A 155 -20.49 -9.98 14.50
CA GLN A 155 -21.10 -9.74 15.82
C GLN A 155 -22.02 -8.51 15.84
N HIS A 156 -21.70 -7.49 15.05
CA HIS A 156 -22.36 -6.18 15.14
C HIS A 156 -22.93 -5.68 13.79
N GLY A 157 -22.87 -6.48 12.73
CA GLY A 157 -23.39 -6.09 11.41
C GLY A 157 -22.68 -4.91 10.75
N LYS A 158 -21.46 -4.56 11.20
CA LYS A 158 -20.71 -3.39 10.65
C LYS A 158 -20.17 -3.67 9.27
N ASP A 159 -20.28 -2.70 8.37
CA ASP A 159 -19.72 -2.82 7.01
C ASP A 159 -18.24 -2.45 6.97
N PHE A 160 -17.42 -3.26 7.64
CA PHE A 160 -15.97 -3.14 7.66
C PHE A 160 -15.39 -4.16 6.68
N ILE A 161 -14.64 -3.67 5.70
CA ILE A 161 -14.07 -4.45 4.60
C ILE A 161 -12.54 -4.32 4.56
N CYS A 162 -11.88 -5.27 3.91
CA CYS A 162 -10.43 -5.31 3.84
C CYS A 162 -9.95 -5.49 2.40
N GLY A 163 -9.06 -4.60 1.92
CA GLY A 163 -8.38 -4.70 0.63
C GLY A 163 -6.90 -5.03 0.77
N MET A 164 -6.41 -5.96 -0.04
CA MET A 164 -5.02 -6.47 -0.01
C MET A 164 -4.27 -6.00 -1.25
N PRO A 165 -3.61 -4.84 -1.21
CA PRO A 165 -2.89 -4.32 -2.37
C PRO A 165 -1.63 -5.12 -2.68
N ALA A 166 -1.32 -5.25 -3.97
CA ALA A 166 -0.02 -5.68 -4.49
C ALA A 166 1.08 -4.66 -4.13
N ASN A 167 2.31 -4.85 -4.63
CA ASN A 167 3.38 -3.88 -4.38
C ASN A 167 3.06 -2.54 -5.04
N LEU A 168 2.99 -1.51 -4.22
CA LEU A 168 2.62 -0.16 -4.66
C LEU A 168 3.83 0.64 -5.13
N TYR A 169 3.60 1.54 -6.06
CA TYR A 169 4.55 2.55 -6.48
C TYR A 169 3.82 3.78 -7.04
N GLY A 170 4.49 4.93 -7.06
CA GLY A 170 3.91 6.14 -7.64
C GLY A 170 4.50 7.43 -7.07
N PRO A 171 3.89 8.58 -7.40
CA PRO A 171 4.18 9.86 -6.77
C PRO A 171 4.11 9.79 -5.24
N PHE A 172 4.99 10.50 -4.55
CA PHE A 172 5.11 10.52 -3.08
C PHE A 172 5.63 9.24 -2.43
N ASP A 173 6.18 8.30 -3.22
CA ASP A 173 6.84 7.13 -2.67
C ASP A 173 8.11 7.52 -1.89
N ASN A 174 8.68 6.57 -1.17
CA ASN A 174 9.94 6.74 -0.45
C ASN A 174 11.11 6.40 -1.38
N PHE A 175 11.95 7.38 -1.68
CA PHE A 175 13.16 7.23 -2.51
C PHE A 175 14.44 7.13 -1.68
N ASP A 176 14.37 6.93 -0.37
CA ASP A 176 15.54 6.75 0.49
C ASP A 176 16.40 5.57 0.01
N PRO A 177 17.74 5.71 -0.07
CA PRO A 177 18.62 4.66 -0.62
C PRO A 177 18.61 3.36 0.16
N GLU A 178 18.36 3.43 1.49
CA GLU A 178 18.43 2.27 2.38
C GLU A 178 17.06 1.68 2.71
N HIS A 179 16.01 2.50 2.69
CA HIS A 179 14.70 2.15 3.22
C HIS A 179 13.59 2.11 2.17
N SER A 180 13.90 2.43 0.91
CA SER A 180 12.91 2.40 -0.16
C SER A 180 12.59 0.99 -0.66
N HIS A 181 11.44 0.87 -1.31
CA HIS A 181 11.11 -0.32 -2.08
C HIS A 181 11.88 -0.38 -3.40
N VAL A 182 11.79 -1.52 -4.10
CA VAL A 182 12.60 -1.80 -5.28
C VAL A 182 12.44 -0.76 -6.40
N LEU A 183 11.20 -0.33 -6.73
CA LEU A 183 10.99 0.59 -7.86
C LEU A 183 11.54 1.99 -7.59
N PRO A 184 11.22 2.67 -6.46
CA PRO A 184 11.82 3.97 -6.18
C PRO A 184 13.34 3.90 -6.02
N SER A 185 13.89 2.80 -5.48
CA SER A 185 15.34 2.56 -5.45
C SER A 185 15.96 2.52 -6.84
N LEU A 186 15.36 1.77 -7.78
CA LEU A 186 15.82 1.70 -9.17
C LEU A 186 15.77 3.06 -9.87
N ILE A 187 14.66 3.78 -9.72
CA ILE A 187 14.49 5.12 -10.29
C ILE A 187 15.60 6.05 -9.81
N ARG A 188 15.84 6.10 -8.51
CA ARG A 188 16.88 6.94 -7.93
C ARG A 188 18.27 6.55 -8.41
N ARG A 189 18.63 5.27 -8.34
CA ARG A 189 19.96 4.77 -8.73
C ARG A 189 20.28 5.07 -10.19
N PHE A 190 19.35 4.82 -11.12
CA PHE A 190 19.57 5.14 -12.52
C PHE A 190 19.61 6.65 -12.79
N HIS A 191 18.81 7.42 -12.07
CA HIS A 191 18.86 8.88 -12.17
C HIS A 191 20.21 9.44 -11.73
N GLU A 192 20.71 9.02 -10.57
CA GLU A 192 22.01 9.45 -10.04
C GLU A 192 23.16 9.00 -10.94
N ALA A 193 23.11 7.75 -11.44
CA ALA A 193 24.11 7.22 -12.38
C ALA A 193 24.13 8.01 -13.70
N LYS A 194 22.96 8.43 -14.22
CA LYS A 194 22.87 9.29 -15.39
C LYS A 194 23.52 10.66 -15.14
N LEU A 195 23.27 11.28 -14.00
CA LEU A 195 23.82 12.61 -13.66
C LEU A 195 25.36 12.58 -13.52
N THR A 196 25.90 11.47 -13.01
CA THR A 196 27.34 11.30 -12.81
C THR A 196 28.05 10.64 -13.99
N ASN A 197 27.31 10.33 -15.08
CA ASN A 197 27.83 9.55 -16.21
C ASN A 197 28.51 8.22 -15.77
N ALA A 198 27.95 7.57 -14.73
CA ALA A 198 28.50 6.33 -14.22
C ALA A 198 28.48 5.24 -15.31
N PRO A 199 29.58 4.47 -15.53
CA PRO A 199 29.63 3.47 -16.58
C PRO A 199 28.73 2.25 -16.31
N TRP A 200 28.40 1.97 -15.04
CA TRP A 200 27.47 0.92 -14.65
C TRP A 200 26.73 1.23 -13.36
N VAL A 201 25.62 0.53 -13.15
CA VAL A 201 24.88 0.42 -11.89
C VAL A 201 24.85 -1.01 -11.47
N THR A 202 25.27 -1.31 -10.23
CA THR A 202 25.19 -2.66 -9.66
C THR A 202 23.86 -2.85 -8.95
N LEU A 203 23.10 -3.88 -9.33
CA LEU A 203 21.84 -4.29 -8.70
C LEU A 203 22.03 -5.65 -8.03
N TRP A 204 21.34 -5.85 -6.89
CA TRP A 204 21.45 -7.09 -6.12
C TRP A 204 20.66 -8.23 -6.74
N GLY A 205 21.17 -9.46 -6.56
CA GLY A 205 20.55 -10.70 -7.00
C GLY A 205 20.70 -10.95 -8.49
N SER A 206 19.88 -11.85 -9.02
CA SER A 206 19.91 -12.26 -10.43
C SER A 206 18.98 -11.42 -11.34
N GLY A 207 18.04 -10.69 -10.74
CA GLY A 207 16.97 -10.01 -11.45
C GLY A 207 15.86 -10.94 -11.97
N LYS A 208 15.93 -12.24 -11.73
CA LYS A 208 14.92 -13.23 -12.16
C LYS A 208 13.60 -13.20 -11.41
N PRO A 209 13.56 -12.88 -10.09
CA PRO A 209 12.29 -12.84 -9.36
C PRO A 209 11.27 -11.94 -10.02
N THR A 210 10.00 -12.39 -10.00
CA THR A 210 8.88 -11.62 -10.57
C THR A 210 8.05 -10.98 -9.48
N ARG A 211 7.52 -9.80 -9.77
CA ARG A 211 6.63 -9.04 -8.88
C ARG A 211 5.47 -8.46 -9.66
N GLU A 212 4.37 -8.36 -8.97
CA GLU A 212 3.23 -7.56 -9.38
C GLU A 212 3.37 -6.15 -8.79
N PHE A 213 3.24 -5.13 -9.64
CA PHE A 213 3.30 -3.73 -9.25
C PHE A 213 2.01 -3.02 -9.61
N LEU A 214 1.41 -2.36 -8.63
CA LEU A 214 0.18 -1.59 -8.80
C LEU A 214 0.47 -0.09 -8.64
N PHE A 215 0.08 0.69 -9.63
CA PHE A 215 0.20 2.15 -9.56
C PHE A 215 -0.75 2.72 -8.50
N VAL A 216 -0.28 3.66 -7.73
CA VAL A 216 -0.98 4.13 -6.52
C VAL A 216 -2.32 4.82 -6.81
N ASP A 217 -2.45 5.50 -7.97
CA ASP A 217 -3.73 6.11 -8.35
C ASP A 217 -4.78 5.01 -8.65
N ASP A 218 -4.39 3.90 -9.27
CA ASP A 218 -5.29 2.75 -9.47
C ASP A 218 -5.73 2.14 -8.12
N LEU A 219 -4.83 2.08 -7.13
CA LEU A 219 -5.24 1.67 -5.78
C LEU A 219 -6.28 2.62 -5.18
N ALA A 220 -6.09 3.94 -5.34
CA ALA A 220 -7.06 4.91 -4.83
C ALA A 220 -8.44 4.72 -5.47
N GLU A 221 -8.48 4.46 -6.78
CA GLU A 221 -9.72 4.14 -7.51
C GLU A 221 -10.34 2.82 -7.03
N ALA A 222 -9.53 1.77 -6.81
CA ALA A 222 -10.00 0.51 -6.25
C ALA A 222 -10.59 0.68 -4.84
N CYS A 223 -9.98 1.52 -4.00
CA CYS A 223 -10.49 1.82 -2.67
C CYS A 223 -11.87 2.49 -2.75
N ALA A 224 -12.04 3.49 -3.62
CA ALA A 224 -13.32 4.15 -3.83
C ALA A 224 -14.37 3.16 -4.39
N PHE A 225 -13.97 2.34 -5.37
CA PHE A 225 -14.84 1.31 -5.94
C PHE A 225 -15.32 0.31 -4.87
N LEU A 226 -14.42 -0.18 -4.01
CA LEU A 226 -14.78 -1.11 -2.94
C LEU A 226 -15.70 -0.47 -1.89
N LEU A 227 -15.50 0.81 -1.58
CA LEU A 227 -16.42 1.53 -0.69
C LEU A 227 -17.83 1.62 -1.26
N ASP A 228 -17.97 1.73 -2.58
CA ASP A 228 -19.28 1.86 -3.21
C ASP A 228 -19.94 0.50 -3.57
N HIS A 229 -19.14 -0.53 -3.90
CA HIS A 229 -19.67 -1.74 -4.55
C HIS A 229 -19.41 -3.05 -3.79
N TYR A 230 -18.61 -3.06 -2.72
CA TYR A 230 -18.31 -4.29 -2.01
C TYR A 230 -18.77 -4.22 -0.55
N SER A 231 -19.56 -5.20 -0.13
CA SER A 231 -19.98 -5.39 1.25
C SER A 231 -19.91 -6.88 1.57
N GLY A 232 -18.73 -7.35 1.99
CA GLY A 232 -18.47 -8.77 2.24
C GLY A 232 -17.53 -9.00 3.42
N MET A 233 -17.51 -10.23 3.92
CA MET A 233 -16.62 -10.67 5.00
C MET A 233 -15.22 -11.02 4.48
N ASP A 234 -15.15 -11.43 3.23
CA ASP A 234 -13.89 -11.85 2.62
C ASP A 234 -12.98 -10.65 2.33
N ILE A 235 -11.69 -10.88 2.42
CA ILE A 235 -10.71 -9.91 1.93
C ILE A 235 -10.75 -9.85 0.40
N VAL A 236 -10.28 -8.74 -0.18
CA VAL A 236 -10.24 -8.55 -1.64
C VAL A 236 -8.81 -8.22 -2.06
N ASN A 237 -8.22 -9.05 -2.90
CA ASN A 237 -6.94 -8.75 -3.54
C ASN A 237 -7.08 -7.59 -4.52
N ILE A 238 -6.17 -6.62 -4.43
CA ILE A 238 -6.13 -5.44 -5.30
C ILE A 238 -4.79 -5.42 -6.04
N GLY A 239 -4.83 -5.74 -7.32
CA GLY A 239 -3.65 -5.86 -8.15
C GLY A 239 -3.98 -5.69 -9.62
N THR A 240 -2.97 -5.91 -10.45
CA THR A 240 -3.09 -5.86 -11.91
C THR A 240 -3.35 -7.24 -12.53
N GLY A 241 -3.06 -8.32 -11.78
CA GLY A 241 -3.04 -9.69 -12.30
C GLY A 241 -1.88 -9.96 -13.28
N ALA A 242 -0.91 -9.05 -13.36
CA ALA A 242 0.25 -9.18 -14.22
C ALA A 242 1.56 -9.03 -13.43
N GLU A 243 2.54 -9.82 -13.76
CA GLU A 243 3.86 -9.79 -13.13
C GLU A 243 4.95 -9.41 -14.12
N ILE A 244 6.02 -8.84 -13.61
CA ILE A 244 7.21 -8.46 -14.36
C ILE A 244 8.45 -8.90 -13.59
N SER A 245 9.51 -9.37 -14.29
CA SER A 245 10.79 -9.66 -13.65
C SER A 245 11.47 -8.37 -13.18
N ILE A 246 12.25 -8.46 -12.10
CA ILE A 246 13.04 -7.30 -11.63
C ILE A 246 13.99 -6.83 -12.72
N ARG A 247 14.50 -7.75 -13.56
CA ARG A 247 15.37 -7.43 -14.70
C ARG A 247 14.63 -6.58 -15.73
N ASP A 248 13.44 -7.01 -16.17
CA ASP A 248 12.66 -6.27 -17.17
C ASP A 248 12.18 -4.92 -16.63
N ALA A 249 11.79 -4.88 -15.35
CA ALA A 249 11.45 -3.64 -14.68
C ALA A 249 12.65 -2.65 -14.67
N ALA A 250 13.85 -3.14 -14.34
CA ALA A 250 15.06 -2.33 -14.36
C ALA A 250 15.38 -1.80 -15.78
N GLU A 251 15.23 -2.61 -16.80
CA GLU A 251 15.45 -2.19 -18.20
C GLU A 251 14.44 -1.13 -18.66
N ILE A 252 13.16 -1.29 -18.31
CA ILE A 252 12.12 -0.31 -18.61
C ILE A 252 12.44 1.02 -17.92
N ILE A 253 12.78 0.99 -16.62
CA ILE A 253 13.12 2.18 -15.83
C ILE A 253 14.38 2.85 -16.39
N ARG A 254 15.43 2.08 -16.69
CA ARG A 254 16.66 2.57 -17.35
C ARG A 254 16.34 3.33 -18.63
N GLY A 255 15.49 2.74 -19.49
CA GLY A 255 15.06 3.36 -20.75
C GLY A 255 14.28 4.66 -20.57
N ILE A 256 13.35 4.71 -19.61
CA ILE A 256 12.56 5.91 -19.30
C ILE A 256 13.46 7.03 -18.78
N ILE A 257 14.42 6.70 -17.92
CA ILE A 257 15.37 7.68 -17.37
C ILE A 257 16.37 8.15 -18.44
N GLY A 258 16.63 7.32 -19.45
CA GLY A 258 17.63 7.57 -20.47
C GLY A 258 19.06 7.39 -19.94
N TYR A 259 19.27 6.43 -19.03
CA TYR A 259 20.59 6.00 -18.59
C TYR A 259 21.17 5.02 -19.58
N THR A 260 22.40 5.27 -20.07
CA THR A 260 23.03 4.49 -21.13
C THR A 260 24.10 3.52 -20.64
N GLY A 261 24.47 3.59 -19.36
CA GLY A 261 25.45 2.69 -18.76
C GLY A 261 24.94 1.25 -18.58
N GLU A 262 25.83 0.36 -18.21
CA GLU A 262 25.57 -1.08 -18.04
C GLU A 262 24.80 -1.36 -16.73
N ILE A 263 23.92 -2.37 -16.73
CA ILE A 263 23.35 -2.96 -15.50
C ILE A 263 24.16 -4.21 -15.16
N ARG A 264 24.79 -4.20 -13.99
CA ARG A 264 25.52 -5.35 -13.44
C ARG A 264 24.74 -5.98 -12.30
N TRP A 265 24.62 -7.30 -12.33
CA TRP A 265 23.90 -8.06 -11.32
C TRP A 265 24.88 -8.70 -10.33
N ASP A 266 24.79 -8.35 -9.05
CA ASP A 266 25.57 -8.98 -7.99
C ASP A 266 24.83 -10.22 -7.46
N THR A 267 25.12 -11.36 -8.06
CA THR A 267 24.52 -12.65 -7.69
C THR A 267 25.03 -13.23 -6.37
N ASN A 268 26.01 -12.60 -5.71
CA ASN A 268 26.41 -12.95 -4.34
C ASN A 268 25.37 -12.45 -3.31
N GLN A 269 24.53 -11.50 -3.69
CA GLN A 269 23.40 -11.05 -2.88
C GLN A 269 22.18 -11.94 -3.13
N PRO A 270 21.40 -12.26 -2.09
CA PRO A 270 20.27 -13.16 -2.25
C PRO A 270 19.16 -12.55 -3.12
N ASP A 271 18.53 -13.38 -3.93
CA ASP A 271 17.24 -13.08 -4.50
C ASP A 271 16.17 -13.10 -3.40
N GLY A 272 15.16 -12.24 -3.50
CA GLY A 272 13.96 -12.33 -2.67
C GLY A 272 13.06 -13.51 -3.07
N ASN A 273 11.82 -13.54 -2.59
CA ASN A 273 10.84 -14.55 -3.01
C ASN A 273 10.81 -14.66 -4.54
N PRO A 274 10.83 -15.89 -5.11
CA PRO A 274 10.93 -16.07 -6.56
C PRO A 274 9.77 -15.43 -7.33
N ARG A 275 8.54 -15.53 -6.80
CA ARG A 275 7.32 -15.08 -7.46
C ARG A 275 6.29 -14.55 -6.45
N ARG A 276 5.62 -13.44 -6.78
CA ARG A 276 4.47 -12.91 -6.05
C ARG A 276 3.49 -12.27 -7.02
N LEU A 277 2.36 -12.95 -7.22
CA LEU A 277 1.26 -12.55 -8.10
C LEU A 277 -0.07 -12.83 -7.39
N LEU A 278 -0.97 -11.86 -7.37
CA LEU A 278 -2.31 -12.01 -6.77
C LEU A 278 -3.31 -12.58 -7.78
N ASP A 279 -4.20 -13.41 -7.31
CA ASP A 279 -5.47 -13.65 -7.99
C ASP A 279 -6.38 -12.45 -7.76
N VAL A 280 -6.71 -11.74 -8.82
CA VAL A 280 -7.57 -10.56 -8.79
C VAL A 280 -8.98 -10.84 -9.32
N SER A 281 -9.35 -12.11 -9.48
CA SER A 281 -10.63 -12.52 -10.06
C SER A 281 -11.82 -11.98 -9.27
N ARG A 282 -11.73 -11.92 -7.95
CA ARG A 282 -12.79 -11.37 -7.10
C ARG A 282 -13.07 -9.91 -7.44
N LEU A 283 -12.05 -9.08 -7.50
CA LEU A 283 -12.21 -7.65 -7.81
C LEU A 283 -12.64 -7.43 -9.27
N SER A 284 -12.10 -8.21 -10.20
CA SER A 284 -12.48 -8.11 -11.61
C SER A 284 -13.94 -8.57 -11.87
N ASN A 285 -14.42 -9.56 -11.13
CA ASN A 285 -15.82 -10.01 -11.20
C ASN A 285 -16.80 -8.98 -10.61
N LEU A 286 -16.33 -8.13 -9.67
CA LEU A 286 -17.10 -6.98 -9.20
C LEU A 286 -17.16 -5.85 -10.23
N GLY A 287 -16.31 -5.87 -11.26
CA GLY A 287 -16.31 -4.90 -12.36
C GLY A 287 -15.14 -3.91 -12.36
N TRP A 288 -14.14 -4.07 -11.49
CA TRP A 288 -12.97 -3.19 -11.45
C TRP A 288 -11.69 -3.89 -11.95
N LYS A 289 -10.88 -3.15 -12.67
CA LYS A 289 -9.54 -3.55 -13.12
C LYS A 289 -8.60 -2.35 -13.09
N ALA A 290 -7.31 -2.58 -12.79
CA ALA A 290 -6.27 -1.56 -12.90
C ALA A 290 -6.15 -1.05 -14.34
N GLY A 291 -6.08 0.28 -14.49
CA GLY A 291 -6.05 0.95 -15.79
C GLY A 291 -4.65 1.37 -16.24
N THR A 292 -3.73 1.59 -15.30
CA THR A 292 -2.39 2.12 -15.60
C THR A 292 -1.40 0.98 -15.91
N ASN A 293 -0.84 0.97 -17.12
CA ASN A 293 0.23 0.02 -17.43
C ASN A 293 1.55 0.41 -16.75
N PHE A 294 2.45 -0.58 -16.59
CA PHE A 294 3.68 -0.42 -15.81
C PHE A 294 4.57 0.74 -16.33
N ARG A 295 4.79 0.82 -17.65
CA ARG A 295 5.62 1.87 -18.25
C ARG A 295 5.07 3.27 -17.96
N GLU A 296 3.78 3.47 -18.19
CA GLU A 296 3.10 4.75 -17.94
C GLU A 296 3.17 5.16 -16.47
N GLY A 297 2.95 4.20 -15.55
CA GLY A 297 3.07 4.44 -14.11
C GLY A 297 4.48 4.86 -13.70
N VAL A 298 5.52 4.22 -14.27
CA VAL A 298 6.93 4.59 -14.04
C VAL A 298 7.23 5.98 -14.59
N GLU A 299 6.75 6.33 -15.78
CA GLU A 299 6.94 7.66 -16.38
C GLU A 299 6.31 8.76 -15.50
N LYS A 300 5.08 8.54 -15.00
CA LYS A 300 4.41 9.45 -14.06
C LYS A 300 5.20 9.60 -12.76
N THR A 301 5.69 8.47 -12.21
CA THR A 301 6.48 8.44 -10.97
C THR A 301 7.80 9.18 -11.14
N TYR A 302 8.51 8.94 -12.25
CA TYR A 302 9.80 9.60 -12.52
C TYR A 302 9.64 11.08 -12.76
N ARG A 303 8.60 11.52 -13.49
CA ARG A 303 8.30 12.95 -13.68
C ARG A 303 8.08 13.64 -12.33
N TRP A 304 7.25 13.04 -11.47
CA TRP A 304 7.04 13.56 -10.14
C TRP A 304 8.33 13.63 -9.31
N PHE A 305 9.18 12.60 -9.39
CA PHE A 305 10.48 12.57 -8.71
C PHE A 305 11.38 13.74 -9.16
N LEU A 306 11.44 14.04 -10.46
CA LEU A 306 12.22 15.16 -10.98
C LEU A 306 11.72 16.51 -10.46
N GLU A 307 10.41 16.71 -10.42
CA GLU A 307 9.77 17.94 -9.98
C GLU A 307 9.88 18.18 -8.47
N ASN A 308 9.97 17.09 -7.68
CA ASN A 308 9.90 17.13 -6.21
C ASN A 308 11.18 16.65 -5.51
N ARG A 309 12.28 16.52 -6.23
CA ARG A 309 13.54 15.94 -5.72
C ARG A 309 14.03 16.57 -4.42
N ALA A 310 13.86 17.87 -4.24
CA ALA A 310 14.31 18.60 -3.04
C ALA A 310 13.45 18.30 -1.80
N THR A 311 12.22 17.81 -1.98
CA THR A 311 11.23 17.57 -0.92
C THR A 311 10.76 16.12 -0.85
N ALA A 312 11.14 15.30 -1.83
CA ALA A 312 10.90 13.87 -1.80
C ALA A 312 11.56 13.27 -0.54
N ARG A 313 10.97 12.19 -0.01
CA ARG A 313 11.63 11.42 1.05
C ARG A 313 12.86 10.74 0.45
N VAL A 314 14.02 11.33 0.68
CA VAL A 314 15.34 10.91 0.17
C VAL A 314 16.30 10.71 1.33
#